data_29c7c307a46a78c67c00ddac02411efc
#
_entry.id   29c7c307a46a78c67c00ddac02411efc
#
_cell.length_a   1.000
_cell.length_b   1.000
_cell.length_c   1.000
_cell.angle_alpha   90.00
_cell.angle_beta   90.00
_cell.angle_gamma   90.00
#
_symmetry.space_group_name_H-M   'P 1'
#
loop_
_entity.id
_entity.type
_entity.pdbx_description
1 polymer ?
#
loop_
_entity_poly.entity_id
_entity_poly.type
_entity_poly.pdbx_seq_one_letter_code
_entity_poly.pdbx_strand_id
1 'polypeptide(L)'
;MSGLFGDSPNGLIYNLKNIIQVNILERIRNNSGGPIGQYIDYAHGYFAFPKLEGDIGPRMKFRGKEVLNWSLNNYLGLANHPEVRKADAIGAVEFGMAAPMGARMMSGQTKYHEELERRLAKFVGKKDAFLLNFGYQGMISIIDCLLTRRDAVVYDSEAHACIIDGLRMHMGKRFVYPHNDMERLRVELARASELVKETGGGILVITEGVFGMKGDLGKLDEIVAMKKDFDFTFLVDDAHGFGTMGPDGRGTAHHFNCVDGVDVLFNTFAKSMAGIGAFVCGDKYLIDFFRYNMRSQQFAKSLPMPMVIGALKRLELIETHPEYRERLWTITRALQQGFRDKVFDIGGTLSPVTPVYMKGGVNEATNLVYDLRERFNLFCSVVTYPVIPKGEIILRIIPTAVHTLEDVEYTLNCFEACREKLLKGEYQKEMPRVADKYFEEQAK
;
A
#
# COMPACT_ATOMS: atom_id res chain seq x y z
N MET A 1 -41.70 -33.28 -43.05
CA MET A 1 -41.51 -32.55 -41.82
C MET A 1 -40.99 -33.52 -40.78
N SER A 2 -39.73 -33.73 -40.79
CA SER A 2 -39.04 -34.61 -39.84
C SER A 2 -37.57 -34.25 -39.89
N GLY A 3 -37.02 -33.95 -38.71
CA GLY A 3 -35.56 -33.84 -38.65
C GLY A 3 -35.08 -32.67 -37.80
N LEU A 4 -35.06 -32.84 -36.52
CA LEU A 4 -34.24 -32.08 -35.57
C LEU A 4 -34.39 -32.76 -34.20
N PHE A 5 -33.61 -33.83 -33.97
CA PHE A 5 -33.23 -34.33 -32.63
C PHE A 5 -32.25 -35.51 -32.85
N GLY A 6 -30.99 -35.21 -32.94
CA GLY A 6 -29.90 -36.15 -32.99
C GLY A 6 -28.81 -35.68 -32.06
N ASP A 7 -29.10 -35.53 -30.78
CA ASP A 7 -28.08 -35.32 -29.78
C ASP A 7 -27.88 -36.58 -28.96
N SER A 8 -26.78 -37.27 -29.22
CA SER A 8 -26.37 -38.36 -28.38
C SER A 8 -25.75 -37.81 -27.09
N PRO A 9 -26.10 -38.33 -25.89
CA PRO A 9 -25.53 -37.91 -24.61
C PRO A 9 -23.99 -38.17 -24.48
N ASN A 10 -23.40 -38.82 -25.44
CA ASN A 10 -21.99 -39.21 -25.42
C ASN A 10 -21.03 -38.10 -25.85
N GLY A 11 -21.47 -37.05 -26.53
CA GLY A 11 -20.61 -35.96 -26.99
C GLY A 11 -20.10 -35.04 -25.86
N LEU A 12 -20.91 -34.81 -24.85
CA LEU A 12 -20.54 -34.00 -23.68
C LEU A 12 -19.62 -34.74 -22.72
N ILE A 13 -19.76 -36.05 -22.62
CA ILE A 13 -18.95 -36.92 -21.74
C ILE A 13 -17.54 -37.11 -22.31
N TYR A 14 -17.38 -37.08 -23.65
CA TYR A 14 -16.06 -37.19 -24.29
C TYR A 14 -15.20 -35.93 -24.12
N ASN A 15 -15.78 -34.73 -24.02
CA ASN A 15 -15.03 -33.51 -23.78
C ASN A 15 -14.57 -33.34 -22.32
N LEU A 16 -15.21 -33.98 -21.37
CA LEU A 16 -14.79 -33.97 -19.97
C LEU A 16 -13.64 -34.96 -19.66
N LYS A 17 -13.42 -35.97 -20.52
CA LYS A 17 -12.32 -36.96 -20.33
C LYS A 17 -10.94 -36.43 -20.76
N ASN A 18 -10.86 -35.29 -21.43
CA ASN A 18 -9.62 -34.67 -21.83
C ASN A 18 -9.21 -33.44 -20.95
N ILE A 19 -9.79 -33.31 -19.77
CA ILE A 19 -9.20 -32.42 -18.74
C ILE A 19 -7.95 -33.14 -18.25
N ILE A 20 -6.83 -32.85 -18.90
CA ILE A 20 -5.51 -33.31 -18.46
C ILE A 20 -5.31 -32.74 -17.07
N GLN A 21 -5.26 -33.60 -16.05
CA GLN A 21 -4.88 -33.19 -14.70
C GLN A 21 -3.43 -32.72 -14.76
N VAL A 22 -3.22 -31.40 -14.76
CA VAL A 22 -1.87 -30.82 -14.80
C VAL A 22 -1.35 -30.78 -13.36
N ASN A 23 -0.15 -31.30 -13.15
CA ASN A 23 0.55 -31.17 -11.89
C ASN A 23 0.80 -29.69 -11.58
N ILE A 24 0.57 -29.27 -10.35
CA ILE A 24 0.72 -27.86 -9.95
C ILE A 24 2.12 -27.33 -10.24
N LEU A 25 3.16 -28.11 -9.94
CA LEU A 25 4.56 -27.71 -10.16
C LEU A 25 4.88 -27.62 -11.67
N GLU A 26 4.34 -28.52 -12.48
CA GLU A 26 4.47 -28.48 -13.92
C GLU A 26 3.78 -27.22 -14.52
N ARG A 27 2.58 -26.91 -14.05
CA ARG A 27 1.89 -25.67 -14.41
C ARG A 27 2.71 -24.44 -14.05
N ILE A 28 3.31 -24.38 -12.84
CA ILE A 28 4.17 -23.26 -12.43
C ILE A 28 5.41 -23.17 -13.33
N ARG A 29 6.06 -24.28 -13.63
CA ARG A 29 7.24 -24.33 -14.51
C ARG A 29 6.91 -23.80 -15.91
N ASN A 30 5.75 -24.16 -16.45
CA ASN A 30 5.32 -23.78 -17.80
C ASN A 30 4.73 -22.36 -17.88
N ASN A 31 4.37 -21.73 -16.76
CA ASN A 31 3.70 -20.42 -16.72
C ASN A 31 4.65 -19.24 -16.41
N SER A 32 5.96 -19.42 -16.49
CA SER A 32 6.98 -18.35 -16.37
C SER A 32 6.77 -17.35 -15.23
N GLY A 33 6.10 -17.77 -14.11
CA GLY A 33 5.88 -16.87 -12.93
C GLY A 33 4.84 -15.77 -13.13
N GLY A 34 3.96 -15.86 -14.14
CA GLY A 34 2.88 -14.89 -14.36
C GLY A 34 3.32 -13.57 -15.03
N PRO A 35 2.51 -12.50 -14.94
CA PRO A 35 2.72 -11.27 -15.72
C PRO A 35 4.07 -10.56 -15.49
N ILE A 36 4.63 -10.67 -14.28
CA ILE A 36 5.92 -10.07 -13.94
C ILE A 36 7.07 -11.06 -14.14
N GLY A 37 6.86 -12.33 -13.74
CA GLY A 37 7.89 -13.37 -13.83
C GLY A 37 8.36 -13.69 -15.24
N GLN A 38 7.56 -13.39 -16.27
CA GLN A 38 7.98 -13.51 -17.67
C GLN A 38 9.20 -12.64 -18.02
N TYR A 39 9.50 -11.62 -17.22
CA TYR A 39 10.63 -10.70 -17.41
C TYR A 39 11.84 -11.03 -16.52
N ILE A 40 11.86 -12.16 -15.82
CA ILE A 40 12.91 -12.48 -14.85
C ILE A 40 14.31 -12.44 -15.47
N ASP A 41 14.48 -12.98 -16.67
CA ASP A 41 15.77 -13.04 -17.39
C ASP A 41 16.27 -11.66 -17.88
N TYR A 42 15.40 -10.66 -17.88
CA TYR A 42 15.71 -9.30 -18.31
C TYR A 42 15.86 -8.32 -17.14
N ALA A 43 15.12 -8.56 -16.05
CA ALA A 43 14.78 -7.52 -15.07
C ALA A 43 15.28 -7.78 -13.64
N HIS A 44 15.62 -9.03 -13.28
CA HIS A 44 15.96 -9.38 -11.91
C HIS A 44 17.21 -8.63 -11.41
N GLY A 45 17.15 -8.10 -10.20
CA GLY A 45 18.23 -7.29 -9.62
C GLY A 45 18.30 -5.85 -10.15
N TYR A 46 17.45 -5.51 -11.13
CA TYR A 46 17.38 -4.16 -11.68
C TYR A 46 15.99 -3.55 -11.57
N PHE A 47 15.03 -3.99 -12.38
CA PHE A 47 13.64 -3.51 -12.32
C PHE A 47 12.85 -4.22 -11.20
N ALA A 48 13.08 -5.52 -11.03
CA ALA A 48 12.55 -6.33 -9.95
C ALA A 48 13.67 -6.70 -8.97
N PHE A 49 13.40 -6.62 -7.67
CA PHE A 49 14.33 -6.91 -6.58
C PHE A 49 15.64 -6.11 -6.64
N PRO A 50 15.63 -4.78 -6.93
CA PRO A 50 16.85 -3.97 -6.94
C PRO A 50 17.49 -3.93 -5.55
N LYS A 51 18.81 -4.03 -5.50
CA LYS A 51 19.58 -3.94 -4.26
C LYS A 51 20.04 -2.51 -4.06
N LEU A 52 19.43 -1.81 -3.11
CA LEU A 52 19.87 -0.49 -2.66
C LEU A 52 20.70 -0.65 -1.40
N GLU A 53 21.85 0.00 -1.35
CA GLU A 53 22.84 -0.10 -0.27
C GLU A 53 23.08 1.26 0.38
N GLY A 54 23.62 1.22 1.59
CA GLY A 54 23.92 2.41 2.38
C GLY A 54 22.78 2.81 3.32
N ASP A 55 22.86 4.00 3.85
CA ASP A 55 21.86 4.55 4.75
C ASP A 55 20.55 4.85 4.00
N ILE A 56 19.43 4.49 4.62
CA ILE A 56 18.11 4.68 4.01
C ILE A 56 17.79 6.18 3.90
N GLY A 57 17.73 6.70 2.69
CA GLY A 57 17.49 8.12 2.48
C GLY A 57 17.51 8.55 1.01
N PRO A 58 17.60 9.86 0.74
CA PRO A 58 17.67 10.40 -0.62
C PRO A 58 18.92 9.98 -1.38
N ARG A 59 20.01 9.66 -0.68
CA ARG A 59 21.26 9.21 -1.27
C ARG A 59 21.52 7.77 -0.86
N MET A 60 21.43 6.86 -1.82
CA MET A 60 21.71 5.44 -1.65
C MET A 60 22.60 4.96 -2.81
N LYS A 61 23.19 3.78 -2.69
CA LYS A 61 23.94 3.18 -3.78
C LYS A 61 23.11 2.14 -4.50
N PHE A 62 23.11 2.19 -5.81
CA PHE A 62 22.55 1.18 -6.69
C PHE A 62 23.63 0.71 -7.66
N ARG A 63 24.00 -0.58 -7.60
CA ARG A 63 25.06 -1.18 -8.41
C ARG A 63 26.38 -0.40 -8.30
N GLY A 64 26.73 0.03 -7.08
CA GLY A 64 27.98 0.75 -6.77
C GLY A 64 27.98 2.24 -7.08
N LYS A 65 26.94 2.78 -7.74
CA LYS A 65 26.77 4.21 -8.02
C LYS A 65 25.83 4.85 -7.01
N GLU A 66 26.14 6.05 -6.55
CA GLU A 66 25.18 6.84 -5.76
C GLU A 66 24.04 7.30 -6.64
N VAL A 67 22.79 7.14 -6.13
CA VAL A 67 21.57 7.54 -6.80
C VAL A 67 20.73 8.45 -5.92
N LEU A 68 20.05 9.42 -6.53
CA LEU A 68 18.99 10.18 -5.90
C LEU A 68 17.70 9.31 -5.89
N ASN A 69 17.24 8.97 -4.70
CA ASN A 69 16.24 7.95 -4.51
C ASN A 69 14.87 8.54 -4.08
N TRP A 70 13.86 8.38 -4.92
CA TRP A 70 12.49 8.80 -4.71
C TRP A 70 11.51 7.63 -4.50
N SER A 71 12.01 6.42 -4.20
CA SER A 71 11.15 5.23 -4.13
C SER A 71 10.74 4.81 -2.72
N LEU A 72 11.28 5.44 -1.67
CA LEU A 72 11.07 5.05 -0.28
C LEU A 72 9.88 5.78 0.35
N ASN A 73 9.01 5.04 1.03
CA ASN A 73 7.90 5.63 1.80
C ASN A 73 8.35 6.23 3.15
N ASN A 74 9.59 6.71 3.25
CA ASN A 74 10.18 7.31 4.44
C ASN A 74 9.78 8.79 4.57
N TYR A 75 8.50 9.10 4.52
CA TYR A 75 7.95 10.45 4.37
C TYR A 75 8.60 11.50 5.30
N LEU A 76 8.70 11.20 6.59
CA LEU A 76 9.23 12.12 7.60
C LEU A 76 10.75 12.01 7.80
N GLY A 77 11.44 11.13 7.06
CA GLY A 77 12.89 10.95 7.16
C GLY A 77 13.35 10.18 8.40
N LEU A 78 12.46 9.49 9.11
CA LEU A 78 12.76 8.88 10.41
C LEU A 78 13.61 7.61 10.32
N ALA A 79 13.77 6.98 9.15
CA ALA A 79 14.49 5.70 9.02
C ALA A 79 15.93 5.75 9.53
N ASN A 80 16.63 6.88 9.35
CA ASN A 80 18.00 7.10 9.83
C ASN A 80 18.11 8.16 10.92
N HIS A 81 16.99 8.57 11.51
CA HIS A 81 17.02 9.58 12.57
C HIS A 81 17.83 9.07 13.77
N PRO A 82 18.81 9.85 14.29
CA PRO A 82 19.72 9.38 15.35
C PRO A 82 19.01 8.89 16.61
N GLU A 83 17.95 9.60 17.05
CA GLU A 83 17.16 9.20 18.22
C GLU A 83 16.36 7.92 17.98
N VAL A 84 15.86 7.73 16.76
CA VAL A 84 15.16 6.51 16.37
C VAL A 84 16.11 5.32 16.39
N ARG A 85 17.28 5.44 15.75
CA ARG A 85 18.32 4.37 15.76
C ARG A 85 18.77 4.04 17.17
N LYS A 86 18.92 5.06 18.03
CA LYS A 86 19.27 4.88 19.44
C LYS A 86 18.17 4.13 20.20
N ALA A 87 16.91 4.49 20.00
CA ALA A 87 15.79 3.81 20.65
C ALA A 87 15.64 2.35 20.20
N ASP A 88 15.79 2.07 18.90
CA ASP A 88 15.80 0.72 18.37
C ASP A 88 16.93 -0.12 18.98
N ALA A 89 18.14 0.44 19.07
CA ALA A 89 19.30 -0.21 19.69
C ALA A 89 19.09 -0.48 21.18
N ILE A 90 18.57 0.48 21.93
CA ILE A 90 18.24 0.32 23.36
C ILE A 90 17.22 -0.82 23.53
N GLY A 91 16.14 -0.82 22.73
CA GLY A 91 15.14 -1.88 22.78
C GLY A 91 15.74 -3.27 22.48
N ALA A 92 16.72 -3.36 21.57
CA ALA A 92 17.41 -4.62 21.27
C ALA A 92 18.35 -5.06 22.41
N VAL A 93 19.07 -4.12 23.03
CA VAL A 93 20.01 -4.42 24.13
C VAL A 93 19.29 -4.80 25.42
N GLU A 94 18.25 -4.04 25.81
CA GLU A 94 17.56 -4.24 27.08
C GLU A 94 16.63 -5.46 27.09
N PHE A 95 15.96 -5.73 25.95
CA PHE A 95 14.94 -6.79 25.88
C PHE A 95 15.34 -7.97 24.98
N GLY A 96 16.35 -7.80 24.13
CA GLY A 96 16.68 -8.75 23.07
C GLY A 96 15.69 -8.72 21.90
N MET A 97 16.15 -9.23 20.75
CA MET A 97 15.36 -9.23 19.51
C MET A 97 14.12 -10.14 19.56
N ALA A 98 14.12 -11.11 20.47
CA ALA A 98 13.07 -12.13 20.54
C ALA A 98 11.93 -11.79 21.51
N ALA A 99 12.13 -10.85 22.43
CA ALA A 99 11.13 -10.53 23.46
C ALA A 99 9.94 -9.73 22.90
N PRO A 100 8.73 -9.99 23.43
CA PRO A 100 8.33 -11.13 24.24
C PRO A 100 8.14 -12.39 23.37
N MET A 101 8.30 -13.57 23.95
CA MET A 101 8.30 -14.86 23.22
C MET A 101 6.89 -15.45 22.98
N GLY A 102 5.83 -14.81 23.43
CA GLY A 102 4.46 -15.29 23.30
C GLY A 102 3.57 -14.47 22.40
N ALA A 103 2.40 -15.00 22.09
CA ALA A 103 1.30 -14.23 21.51
C ALA A 103 0.74 -13.27 22.58
N ARG A 104 0.12 -12.16 22.12
CA ARG A 104 -0.43 -11.12 23.01
C ARG A 104 -1.37 -11.68 24.07
N MET A 105 -2.25 -12.59 23.71
CA MET A 105 -3.23 -13.20 24.59
C MET A 105 -2.59 -14.02 25.71
N MET A 106 -1.40 -14.57 25.53
CA MET A 106 -0.77 -15.50 26.48
C MET A 106 0.34 -14.84 27.29
N SER A 107 1.52 -14.69 26.72
CA SER A 107 2.71 -14.20 27.40
C SER A 107 3.45 -13.08 26.65
N GLY A 108 2.83 -12.57 25.57
CA GLY A 108 3.40 -11.56 24.72
C GLY A 108 2.93 -10.13 25.00
N GLN A 109 2.11 -9.91 26.03
CA GLN A 109 1.65 -8.59 26.44
C GLN A 109 2.69 -7.92 27.35
N THR A 110 2.99 -6.64 27.10
CA THR A 110 3.85 -5.82 27.96
C THR A 110 3.24 -4.43 28.18
N LYS A 111 3.66 -3.77 29.27
CA LYS A 111 3.26 -2.37 29.53
C LYS A 111 3.63 -1.41 28.39
N TYR A 112 4.66 -1.71 27.62
CA TYR A 112 5.09 -0.87 26.48
C TYR A 112 4.18 -1.03 25.26
N HIS A 113 3.64 -2.23 25.04
CA HIS A 113 2.61 -2.43 24.02
C HIS A 113 1.35 -1.63 24.38
N GLU A 114 0.89 -1.69 25.60
CA GLU A 114 -0.27 -0.93 26.08
C GLU A 114 -0.05 0.58 26.01
N GLU A 115 1.14 1.04 26.39
CA GLU A 115 1.51 2.45 26.29
C GLU A 115 1.48 2.95 24.85
N LEU A 116 2.05 2.17 23.91
CA LEU A 116 2.05 2.52 22.49
C LEU A 116 0.61 2.55 21.95
N GLU A 117 -0.22 1.55 22.25
CA GLU A 117 -1.63 1.51 21.85
C GLU A 117 -2.39 2.74 22.39
N ARG A 118 -2.25 3.03 23.65
CA ARG A 118 -2.88 4.19 24.27
C ARG A 118 -2.47 5.52 23.62
N ARG A 119 -1.18 5.69 23.31
CA ARG A 119 -0.67 6.91 22.66
C ARG A 119 -1.13 7.01 21.21
N LEU A 120 -1.10 5.91 20.45
CA LEU A 120 -1.58 5.87 19.06
C LEU A 120 -3.07 6.23 18.99
N ALA A 121 -3.91 5.60 19.84
CA ALA A 121 -5.34 5.92 19.90
C ALA A 121 -5.57 7.40 20.18
N LYS A 122 -4.88 7.95 21.19
CA LYS A 122 -4.95 9.37 21.53
C LYS A 122 -4.54 10.27 20.37
N PHE A 123 -3.44 9.92 19.69
CA PHE A 123 -2.91 10.72 18.58
C PHE A 123 -3.91 10.79 17.43
N VAL A 124 -4.49 9.66 17.01
CA VAL A 124 -5.48 9.63 15.91
C VAL A 124 -6.91 9.96 16.34
N GLY A 125 -7.13 10.34 17.63
CA GLY A 125 -8.43 10.76 18.12
C GLY A 125 -9.46 9.63 18.28
N LYS A 126 -9.01 8.40 18.55
CA LYS A 126 -9.86 7.23 18.80
C LYS A 126 -9.81 6.81 20.27
N LYS A 127 -10.76 5.95 20.68
CA LYS A 127 -10.91 5.53 22.09
C LYS A 127 -9.87 4.51 22.51
N ASP A 128 -9.51 3.60 21.60
CA ASP A 128 -8.59 2.50 21.87
C ASP A 128 -7.87 2.06 20.59
N ALA A 129 -6.78 1.31 20.75
CA ALA A 129 -6.00 0.76 19.64
C ALA A 129 -5.52 -0.66 19.95
N PHE A 130 -5.20 -1.41 18.90
CA PHE A 130 -4.57 -2.71 19.00
C PHE A 130 -3.41 -2.80 18.00
N LEU A 131 -2.23 -3.19 18.49
CA LEU A 131 -1.03 -3.35 17.67
C LEU A 131 -1.10 -4.65 16.84
N LEU A 132 -0.58 -4.56 15.62
CA LEU A 132 -0.51 -5.65 14.65
C LEU A 132 0.94 -5.81 14.19
N ASN A 133 1.35 -7.05 13.90
CA ASN A 133 2.74 -7.33 13.54
C ASN A 133 3.13 -6.79 12.16
N PHE A 134 2.22 -6.85 11.18
CA PHE A 134 2.42 -6.38 9.81
C PHE A 134 1.15 -5.76 9.26
N GLY A 135 1.28 -4.71 8.45
CA GLY A 135 0.14 -4.01 7.87
C GLY A 135 -0.69 -4.89 6.94
N TYR A 136 -0.04 -5.57 6.01
CA TYR A 136 -0.73 -6.45 5.04
C TYR A 136 -1.56 -7.53 5.73
N GLN A 137 -0.93 -8.29 6.63
CA GLN A 137 -1.58 -9.35 7.40
C GLN A 137 -2.65 -8.78 8.34
N GLY A 138 -2.38 -7.61 8.92
CA GLY A 138 -3.30 -6.94 9.84
C GLY A 138 -4.62 -6.58 9.17
N MET A 139 -4.58 -5.97 7.99
CA MET A 139 -5.78 -5.63 7.21
C MET A 139 -6.59 -6.86 6.84
N ILE A 140 -5.94 -7.91 6.32
CA ILE A 140 -6.60 -9.19 6.03
C ILE A 140 -7.32 -9.71 7.28
N SER A 141 -6.65 -9.68 8.42
CA SER A 141 -7.20 -10.20 9.69
C SER A 141 -8.33 -9.36 10.25
N ILE A 142 -8.31 -8.04 10.06
CA ILE A 142 -9.42 -7.15 10.43
C ILE A 142 -10.66 -7.53 9.63
N ILE A 143 -10.54 -7.66 8.33
CA ILE A 143 -11.65 -8.01 7.43
C ILE A 143 -12.21 -9.40 7.75
N ASP A 144 -11.34 -10.40 7.90
CA ASP A 144 -11.73 -11.77 8.27
C ASP A 144 -12.42 -11.84 9.65
N CYS A 145 -11.94 -11.04 10.61
CA CYS A 145 -12.49 -11.00 11.96
C CYS A 145 -13.85 -10.31 12.03
N LEU A 146 -14.06 -9.25 11.25
CA LEU A 146 -15.29 -8.45 11.28
C LEU A 146 -16.45 -9.13 10.56
N LEU A 147 -16.18 -9.85 9.46
CA LEU A 147 -17.20 -10.28 8.52
C LEU A 147 -17.61 -11.73 8.72
N THR A 148 -18.90 -11.97 8.64
CA THR A 148 -19.50 -13.30 8.54
C THR A 148 -20.12 -13.49 7.14
N ARG A 149 -20.52 -14.72 6.79
CA ARG A 149 -21.18 -15.01 5.50
C ARG A 149 -22.51 -14.27 5.30
N ARG A 150 -23.08 -13.66 6.34
CA ARG A 150 -24.35 -12.91 6.28
C ARG A 150 -24.13 -11.45 5.89
N ASP A 151 -22.91 -10.96 6.09
CA ASP A 151 -22.57 -9.56 5.90
C ASP A 151 -22.29 -9.24 4.44
N ALA A 152 -22.48 -7.99 4.08
CA ALA A 152 -22.10 -7.42 2.80
C ALA A 152 -20.90 -6.49 2.97
N VAL A 153 -20.02 -6.45 1.98
CA VAL A 153 -18.93 -5.48 1.93
C VAL A 153 -19.02 -4.64 0.66
N VAL A 154 -18.86 -3.33 0.80
CA VAL A 154 -18.81 -2.36 -0.31
C VAL A 154 -17.43 -1.71 -0.29
N TYR A 155 -16.70 -1.75 -1.40
CA TYR A 155 -15.31 -1.29 -1.43
C TYR A 155 -14.94 -0.60 -2.74
N ASP A 156 -13.95 0.30 -2.66
CA ASP A 156 -13.39 1.02 -3.81
C ASP A 156 -12.65 0.06 -4.74
N SER A 157 -12.82 0.21 -6.05
CA SER A 157 -12.19 -0.64 -7.07
C SER A 157 -10.66 -0.56 -7.09
N GLU A 158 -10.07 0.51 -6.54
CA GLU A 158 -8.63 0.70 -6.46
C GLU A 158 -8.06 0.40 -5.06
N ALA A 159 -8.85 -0.23 -4.20
CA ALA A 159 -8.42 -0.63 -2.86
C ALA A 159 -7.15 -1.50 -2.90
N HIS A 160 -6.25 -1.28 -1.94
CA HIS A 160 -4.97 -1.96 -1.83
C HIS A 160 -5.11 -3.49 -1.80
N ALA A 161 -4.10 -4.18 -2.31
CA ALA A 161 -4.07 -5.65 -2.42
C ALA A 161 -4.39 -6.37 -1.10
N CYS A 162 -4.00 -5.82 0.06
CA CYS A 162 -4.32 -6.41 1.36
C CYS A 162 -5.83 -6.40 1.67
N ILE A 163 -6.56 -5.38 1.21
CA ILE A 163 -8.02 -5.32 1.30
C ILE A 163 -8.62 -6.40 0.40
N ILE A 164 -8.19 -6.44 -0.87
CA ILE A 164 -8.66 -7.42 -1.84
C ILE A 164 -8.43 -8.86 -1.36
N ASP A 165 -7.26 -9.15 -0.77
CA ASP A 165 -6.95 -10.48 -0.25
C ASP A 165 -7.78 -10.82 1.01
N GLY A 166 -8.03 -9.85 1.89
CA GLY A 166 -8.98 -10.01 2.99
C GLY A 166 -10.39 -10.32 2.50
N LEU A 167 -10.84 -9.61 1.46
CA LEU A 167 -12.14 -9.84 0.83
C LEU A 167 -12.25 -11.20 0.11
N ARG A 168 -11.14 -11.81 -0.31
CA ARG A 168 -11.15 -13.18 -0.86
C ARG A 168 -11.51 -14.23 0.17
N MET A 169 -11.22 -13.98 1.46
CA MET A 169 -11.60 -14.86 2.55
C MET A 169 -13.06 -14.71 2.96
N HIS A 170 -13.69 -13.57 2.64
CA HIS A 170 -15.08 -13.29 2.94
C HIS A 170 -16.04 -14.14 2.09
N MET A 171 -16.92 -14.87 2.75
CA MET A 171 -17.89 -15.77 2.10
C MET A 171 -19.24 -15.12 1.78
N GLY A 172 -19.47 -13.89 2.20
CA GLY A 172 -20.66 -13.10 1.89
C GLY A 172 -20.54 -12.34 0.57
N LYS A 173 -21.49 -11.45 0.31
CA LYS A 173 -21.54 -10.69 -0.93
C LYS A 173 -20.59 -9.50 -0.91
N ARG A 174 -19.89 -9.32 -2.02
CA ARG A 174 -18.99 -8.18 -2.27
C ARG A 174 -19.57 -7.29 -3.35
N PHE A 175 -19.59 -6.00 -3.09
CA PHE A 175 -20.01 -4.95 -3.99
C PHE A 175 -18.82 -4.02 -4.23
N VAL A 176 -18.48 -3.78 -5.49
CA VAL A 176 -17.37 -2.89 -5.86
C VAL A 176 -17.96 -1.64 -6.51
N TYR A 177 -17.47 -0.47 -6.10
CA TYR A 177 -17.80 0.77 -6.78
C TYR A 177 -16.56 1.33 -7.50
N PRO A 178 -16.75 2.03 -8.64
CA PRO A 178 -15.65 2.69 -9.35
C PRO A 178 -14.95 3.70 -8.43
N HIS A 179 -13.65 3.84 -8.62
CA HIS A 179 -12.81 4.66 -7.78
C HIS A 179 -13.37 6.07 -7.54
N ASN A 180 -13.56 6.42 -6.27
CA ASN A 180 -14.09 7.70 -5.80
C ASN A 180 -15.44 8.13 -6.44
N ASP A 181 -16.23 7.20 -6.98
CA ASP A 181 -17.56 7.45 -7.53
C ASP A 181 -18.64 7.33 -6.44
N MET A 182 -19.00 8.45 -5.85
CA MET A 182 -19.92 8.49 -4.72
C MET A 182 -21.37 8.17 -5.13
N GLU A 183 -21.76 8.44 -6.37
CA GLU A 183 -23.08 8.08 -6.88
C GLU A 183 -23.19 6.55 -7.02
N ARG A 184 -22.17 5.92 -7.57
CA ARG A 184 -22.12 4.45 -7.63
C ARG A 184 -22.02 3.81 -6.25
N LEU A 185 -21.24 4.40 -5.32
CA LEU A 185 -21.21 3.94 -3.94
C LEU A 185 -22.62 3.93 -3.33
N ARG A 186 -23.40 5.00 -3.52
CA ARG A 186 -24.78 5.08 -3.03
C ARG A 186 -25.66 3.96 -3.63
N VAL A 187 -25.52 3.66 -4.91
CA VAL A 187 -26.23 2.55 -5.57
C VAL A 187 -25.84 1.20 -4.95
N GLU A 188 -24.54 0.96 -4.75
CA GLU A 188 -24.09 -0.30 -4.18
C GLU A 188 -24.46 -0.44 -2.68
N LEU A 189 -24.51 0.66 -1.93
CA LEU A 189 -25.04 0.68 -0.56
C LEU A 189 -26.52 0.32 -0.51
N ALA A 190 -27.33 0.85 -1.43
CA ALA A 190 -28.75 0.49 -1.51
C ALA A 190 -28.94 -1.01 -1.79
N ARG A 191 -28.15 -1.57 -2.73
CA ARG A 191 -28.17 -3.02 -3.04
C ARG A 191 -27.71 -3.87 -1.85
N ALA A 192 -26.66 -3.43 -1.15
CA ALA A 192 -26.19 -4.11 0.05
C ALA A 192 -27.22 -4.06 1.17
N SER A 193 -27.92 -2.93 1.33
CA SER A 193 -28.99 -2.76 2.34
C SER A 193 -30.16 -3.71 2.10
N GLU A 194 -30.58 -3.90 0.86
CA GLU A 194 -31.62 -4.90 0.55
C GLU A 194 -31.15 -6.32 0.88
N LEU A 195 -29.92 -6.66 0.52
CA LEU A 195 -29.38 -7.98 0.82
C LEU A 195 -29.32 -8.28 2.33
N VAL A 196 -28.81 -7.34 3.14
CA VAL A 196 -28.65 -7.59 4.58
C VAL A 196 -29.98 -7.64 5.34
N LYS A 197 -31.06 -7.06 4.81
CA LYS A 197 -32.42 -7.28 5.33
C LYS A 197 -32.85 -8.74 5.23
N GLU A 198 -32.42 -9.44 4.18
CA GLU A 198 -32.72 -10.86 3.97
C GLU A 198 -31.80 -11.77 4.78
N THR A 199 -30.50 -11.43 4.87
CA THR A 199 -29.51 -12.29 5.52
C THR A 199 -29.41 -12.08 7.03
N GLY A 200 -29.89 -10.95 7.55
CA GLY A 200 -29.71 -10.52 8.94
C GLY A 200 -28.25 -10.15 9.28
N GLY A 201 -27.46 -9.76 8.27
CA GLY A 201 -26.08 -9.29 8.41
C GLY A 201 -25.98 -7.77 8.54
N GLY A 202 -24.73 -7.26 8.51
CA GLY A 202 -24.36 -5.85 8.44
C GLY A 202 -23.64 -5.49 7.14
N ILE A 203 -23.34 -4.20 6.98
CA ILE A 203 -22.59 -3.69 5.84
C ILE A 203 -21.26 -3.14 6.33
N LEU A 204 -20.15 -3.53 5.68
CA LEU A 204 -18.85 -2.92 5.85
C LEU A 204 -18.49 -2.12 4.59
N VAL A 205 -18.22 -0.82 4.75
CA VAL A 205 -17.65 0.03 3.68
C VAL A 205 -16.17 0.16 3.91
N ILE A 206 -15.37 -0.03 2.85
CA ILE A 206 -13.90 0.06 2.92
C ILE A 206 -13.38 0.99 1.84
N THR A 207 -12.52 1.94 2.21
CA THR A 207 -11.73 2.77 1.30
C THR A 207 -10.35 3.07 1.89
N GLU A 208 -9.47 3.71 1.10
CA GLU A 208 -8.22 4.26 1.59
C GLU A 208 -8.37 5.75 1.92
N GLY A 209 -7.60 6.24 2.88
CA GLY A 209 -7.48 7.67 3.13
C GLY A 209 -6.69 8.36 2.02
N VAL A 210 -5.53 7.79 1.69
CA VAL A 210 -4.69 8.19 0.56
C VAL A 210 -4.40 6.97 -0.30
N PHE A 211 -4.77 7.01 -1.57
CA PHE A 211 -4.46 5.95 -2.54
C PHE A 211 -2.98 5.99 -2.94
N GLY A 212 -2.25 4.96 -2.51
CA GLY A 212 -0.79 4.95 -2.55
C GLY A 212 -0.15 4.96 -3.93
N MET A 213 -0.90 4.71 -5.01
CA MET A 213 -0.42 4.73 -6.39
C MET A 213 -0.62 6.08 -7.06
N LYS A 214 -1.76 6.72 -6.84
CA LYS A 214 -2.19 7.96 -7.51
C LYS A 214 -2.05 9.20 -6.63
N GLY A 215 -1.98 9.02 -5.32
CA GLY A 215 -1.83 10.12 -4.36
C GLY A 215 -3.10 10.93 -4.13
N ASP A 216 -4.20 10.58 -4.75
CA ASP A 216 -5.50 11.17 -4.49
C ASP A 216 -6.10 10.67 -3.16
N LEU A 217 -7.10 11.37 -2.67
CA LEU A 217 -7.71 11.10 -1.37
C LEU A 217 -9.04 10.37 -1.56
N GLY A 218 -9.33 9.41 -0.68
CA GLY A 218 -10.68 8.91 -0.51
C GLY A 218 -11.61 10.02 -0.01
N LYS A 219 -12.83 10.06 -0.51
CA LYS A 219 -13.83 11.06 -0.15
C LYS A 219 -14.51 10.73 1.17
N LEU A 220 -13.73 10.75 2.26
CA LEU A 220 -14.15 10.24 3.57
C LEU A 220 -15.35 10.98 4.14
N ASP A 221 -15.41 12.30 3.99
CA ASP A 221 -16.50 13.15 4.46
C ASP A 221 -17.81 12.88 3.72
N GLU A 222 -17.75 12.68 2.39
CA GLU A 222 -18.91 12.31 1.57
C GLU A 222 -19.43 10.92 1.98
N ILE A 223 -18.52 9.95 2.22
CA ILE A 223 -18.90 8.60 2.69
C ILE A 223 -19.54 8.67 4.09
N VAL A 224 -18.92 9.42 5.01
CA VAL A 224 -19.49 9.60 6.36
C VAL A 224 -20.88 10.25 6.29
N ALA A 225 -21.09 11.21 5.39
CA ALA A 225 -22.40 11.83 5.22
C ALA A 225 -23.49 10.83 4.80
N MET A 226 -23.15 9.75 4.10
CA MET A 226 -24.09 8.70 3.71
C MET A 226 -24.61 7.87 4.90
N LYS A 227 -23.97 7.92 6.07
CA LYS A 227 -24.48 7.28 7.30
C LYS A 227 -25.84 7.83 7.77
N LYS A 228 -26.25 8.98 7.24
CA LYS A 228 -27.60 9.53 7.47
C LYS A 228 -28.70 8.70 6.77
N ASP A 229 -28.32 8.07 5.65
CA ASP A 229 -29.26 7.36 4.78
C ASP A 229 -29.10 5.84 4.87
N PHE A 230 -27.89 5.36 5.24
CA PHE A 230 -27.53 3.95 5.26
C PHE A 230 -26.85 3.58 6.58
N ASP A 231 -27.17 2.40 7.11
CA ASP A 231 -26.51 1.83 8.26
C ASP A 231 -25.32 0.96 7.81
N PHE A 232 -24.09 1.39 8.10
CA PHE A 232 -22.88 0.65 7.78
C PHE A 232 -21.74 0.97 8.73
N THR A 233 -20.85 0.01 8.91
CA THR A 233 -19.54 0.19 9.54
C THR A 233 -18.54 0.72 8.51
N PHE A 234 -17.77 1.76 8.84
CA PHE A 234 -16.81 2.39 7.94
C PHE A 234 -15.37 2.11 8.36
N LEU A 235 -14.62 1.39 7.53
CA LEU A 235 -13.20 1.10 7.68
C LEU A 235 -12.39 1.94 6.71
N VAL A 236 -11.38 2.64 7.22
CA VAL A 236 -10.43 3.44 6.44
C VAL A 236 -9.02 2.89 6.61
N ASP A 237 -8.38 2.54 5.49
CA ASP A 237 -6.93 2.32 5.41
C ASP A 237 -6.23 3.65 5.22
N ASP A 238 -5.65 4.19 6.29
CA ASP A 238 -4.96 5.48 6.27
C ASP A 238 -3.43 5.33 6.30
N ALA A 239 -2.94 4.23 5.76
CA ALA A 239 -1.52 3.88 5.77
C ALA A 239 -0.60 4.94 5.15
N HIS A 240 -1.06 5.72 4.18
CA HIS A 240 -0.34 6.83 3.57
C HIS A 240 -0.70 8.20 4.18
N GLY A 241 -1.84 8.31 4.87
CA GLY A 241 -2.29 9.56 5.49
C GLY A 241 -1.68 9.79 6.88
N PHE A 242 -1.46 8.73 7.66
CA PHE A 242 -0.84 8.83 8.98
C PHE A 242 0.55 9.47 8.92
N GLY A 243 0.77 10.50 9.73
CA GLY A 243 2.01 11.27 9.78
C GLY A 243 2.15 12.32 8.67
N THR A 244 1.33 12.26 7.62
CA THR A 244 1.44 13.16 6.44
C THR A 244 0.25 14.10 6.28
N MET A 245 -0.97 13.61 6.50
CA MET A 245 -2.21 14.34 6.25
C MET A 245 -2.82 14.90 7.54
N GLY A 246 -3.68 15.91 7.36
CA GLY A 246 -4.31 16.61 8.46
C GLY A 246 -3.41 17.66 9.13
N PRO A 247 -3.95 18.51 10.02
CA PRO A 247 -3.22 19.63 10.63
C PRO A 247 -1.95 19.20 11.35
N ASP A 248 -2.02 18.10 12.11
CA ASP A 248 -0.93 17.59 12.96
C ASP A 248 -0.36 16.26 12.48
N GLY A 249 -0.66 15.84 11.24
CA GLY A 249 -0.28 14.52 10.74
C GLY A 249 -1.11 13.37 11.30
N ARG A 250 -2.29 13.66 11.84
CA ARG A 250 -3.18 12.64 12.44
C ARG A 250 -3.90 11.76 11.42
N GLY A 251 -3.76 12.08 10.13
CA GLY A 251 -4.32 11.30 9.04
C GLY A 251 -5.45 11.97 8.28
N THR A 252 -5.96 11.23 7.31
CA THR A 252 -6.92 11.75 6.31
C THR A 252 -8.30 12.02 6.91
N ALA A 253 -8.74 11.25 7.90
CA ALA A 253 -10.00 11.52 8.60
C ALA A 253 -10.00 12.87 9.33
N HIS A 254 -8.85 13.30 9.85
CA HIS A 254 -8.66 14.64 10.42
C HIS A 254 -8.55 15.72 9.35
N HIS A 255 -7.97 15.41 8.19
CA HIS A 255 -7.95 16.33 7.04
C HIS A 255 -9.36 16.75 6.61
N PHE A 256 -10.29 15.79 6.59
CA PHE A 256 -11.70 16.03 6.25
C PHE A 256 -12.59 16.37 7.45
N ASN A 257 -12.02 16.48 8.66
CA ASN A 257 -12.76 16.72 9.89
C ASN A 257 -13.95 15.74 10.09
N CYS A 258 -13.73 14.47 9.78
CA CYS A 258 -14.76 13.42 9.84
C CYS A 258 -14.36 12.20 10.68
N VAL A 259 -13.37 12.33 11.57
CA VAL A 259 -12.82 11.23 12.38
C VAL A 259 -13.87 10.47 13.17
N ASP A 260 -14.89 11.14 13.69
CA ASP A 260 -15.96 10.50 14.46
C ASP A 260 -16.85 9.58 13.63
N GLY A 261 -16.94 9.83 12.32
CA GLY A 261 -17.72 9.00 11.40
C GLY A 261 -16.99 7.74 10.89
N VAL A 262 -15.68 7.62 11.15
CA VAL A 262 -14.88 6.44 10.82
C VAL A 262 -14.91 5.48 12.00
N ASP A 263 -15.43 4.27 11.82
CA ASP A 263 -15.56 3.30 12.93
C ASP A 263 -14.27 2.52 13.17
N VAL A 264 -13.59 2.13 12.08
CA VAL A 264 -12.35 1.36 12.08
C VAL A 264 -11.29 2.13 11.33
N LEU A 265 -10.25 2.59 12.01
CA LEU A 265 -9.12 3.28 11.40
C LEU A 265 -7.88 2.38 11.46
N PHE A 266 -7.34 2.06 10.29
CA PHE A 266 -6.14 1.23 10.16
C PHE A 266 -4.95 2.05 9.68
N ASN A 267 -3.77 1.75 10.22
CA ASN A 267 -2.50 2.40 9.87
C ASN A 267 -1.32 1.42 9.93
N THR A 268 -0.25 1.72 9.20
CA THR A 268 0.99 0.94 9.20
C THR A 268 2.19 1.76 9.68
N PHE A 269 3.17 1.08 10.32
CA PHE A 269 4.46 1.69 10.66
C PHE A 269 5.44 1.70 9.48
N ALA A 270 5.14 1.01 8.38
CA ALA A 270 6.05 0.83 7.25
C ALA A 270 6.26 2.09 6.38
N LYS A 271 5.66 3.22 6.73
CA LYS A 271 5.71 4.46 5.96
C LYS A 271 6.23 5.63 6.81
N SER A 272 5.39 6.55 7.25
CA SER A 272 5.80 7.72 8.03
C SER A 272 6.57 7.38 9.32
N MET A 273 6.23 6.27 9.97
CA MET A 273 6.96 5.80 11.14
C MET A 273 8.24 5.04 10.82
N ALA A 274 8.55 4.76 9.56
CA ALA A 274 9.78 4.08 9.13
C ALA A 274 10.13 2.85 9.99
N GLY A 275 9.14 2.00 10.27
CA GLY A 275 9.28 0.83 11.15
C GLY A 275 8.50 -0.38 10.66
N ILE A 276 8.48 -1.42 11.47
CA ILE A 276 7.70 -2.64 11.22
C ILE A 276 6.56 -2.69 12.25
N GLY A 277 5.36 -3.01 11.77
CA GLY A 277 4.15 -3.10 12.56
C GLY A 277 3.00 -2.36 11.91
N ALA A 278 1.87 -2.41 12.57
CA ALA A 278 0.66 -1.68 12.22
C ALA A 278 -0.22 -1.54 13.45
N PHE A 279 -1.32 -0.81 13.32
CA PHE A 279 -2.34 -0.72 14.37
C PHE A 279 -3.72 -0.46 13.79
N VAL A 280 -4.73 -0.90 14.51
CA VAL A 280 -6.13 -0.60 14.27
C VAL A 280 -6.69 0.16 15.46
N CYS A 281 -7.49 1.19 15.18
CA CYS A 281 -8.15 2.02 16.20
C CYS A 281 -9.65 2.04 15.98
N GLY A 282 -10.38 2.25 17.05
CA GLY A 282 -11.83 2.38 17.07
C GLY A 282 -12.36 2.59 18.48
N ASP A 283 -13.63 2.31 18.66
CA ASP A 283 -14.24 2.27 19.98
C ASP A 283 -13.72 1.07 20.81
N LYS A 284 -13.74 1.22 22.14
CA LYS A 284 -13.18 0.20 23.04
C LYS A 284 -13.80 -1.19 22.82
N TYR A 285 -15.12 -1.30 22.67
CA TYR A 285 -15.78 -2.61 22.48
C TYR A 285 -15.31 -3.31 21.19
N LEU A 286 -15.04 -2.54 20.13
CA LEU A 286 -14.55 -3.06 18.87
C LEU A 286 -13.09 -3.53 19.00
N ILE A 287 -12.25 -2.75 19.65
CA ILE A 287 -10.84 -3.11 19.86
C ILE A 287 -10.74 -4.31 20.83
N ASP A 288 -11.58 -4.41 21.85
CA ASP A 288 -11.67 -5.60 22.69
C ASP A 288 -12.11 -6.83 21.85
N PHE A 289 -13.08 -6.66 20.96
CA PHE A 289 -13.45 -7.73 20.04
C PHE A 289 -12.25 -8.23 19.20
N PHE A 290 -11.43 -7.33 18.64
CA PHE A 290 -10.22 -7.70 17.90
C PHE A 290 -9.20 -8.43 18.78
N ARG A 291 -8.98 -7.99 20.02
CA ARG A 291 -8.05 -8.65 20.97
C ARG A 291 -8.38 -10.13 21.19
N TYR A 292 -9.68 -10.45 21.25
CA TYR A 292 -10.14 -11.80 21.55
C TYR A 292 -10.49 -12.65 20.32
N ASN A 293 -10.57 -12.09 19.12
CA ASN A 293 -11.06 -12.80 17.96
C ASN A 293 -10.07 -12.79 16.77
N MET A 294 -9.10 -11.88 16.74
CA MET A 294 -8.17 -11.77 15.62
C MET A 294 -7.12 -12.88 15.65
N ARG A 295 -7.30 -13.89 14.80
CA ARG A 295 -6.47 -15.10 14.74
C ARG A 295 -4.99 -14.82 14.52
N SER A 296 -4.63 -13.84 13.68
CA SER A 296 -3.25 -13.47 13.42
C SER A 296 -2.51 -12.88 14.64
N GLN A 297 -3.24 -12.50 15.69
CA GLN A 297 -2.65 -11.99 16.93
C GLN A 297 -2.74 -13.03 18.08
N GLN A 298 -3.68 -13.97 17.97
CA GLN A 298 -3.80 -15.06 18.94
C GLN A 298 -2.78 -16.18 18.70
N PHE A 299 -2.48 -16.48 17.43
CA PHE A 299 -1.64 -17.61 17.02
C PHE A 299 -0.28 -17.18 16.45
N ALA A 300 0.08 -15.92 16.58
CA ALA A 300 1.40 -15.41 16.21
C ALA A 300 2.07 -14.73 17.40
N LYS A 301 3.39 -14.76 17.41
CA LYS A 301 4.21 -14.01 18.35
C LYS A 301 3.90 -12.51 18.26
N SER A 302 3.85 -11.81 19.39
CA SER A 302 3.64 -10.36 19.43
C SER A 302 4.79 -9.58 18.81
N LEU A 303 4.52 -8.32 18.47
CA LEU A 303 5.53 -7.40 17.94
C LEU A 303 6.74 -7.33 18.88
N PRO A 304 7.97 -7.51 18.39
CA PRO A 304 9.18 -7.51 19.22
C PRO A 304 9.41 -6.17 19.93
N MET A 305 9.98 -6.24 21.14
CA MET A 305 10.23 -5.06 21.97
C MET A 305 11.06 -3.96 21.29
N PRO A 306 12.11 -4.26 20.49
CA PRO A 306 12.82 -3.21 19.77
C PRO A 306 11.91 -2.41 18.84
N MET A 307 10.94 -3.06 18.19
CA MET A 307 9.96 -2.39 17.32
C MET A 307 9.00 -1.52 18.14
N VAL A 308 8.58 -1.99 19.31
CA VAL A 308 7.67 -1.24 20.20
C VAL A 308 8.37 -0.02 20.78
N ILE A 309 9.57 -0.16 21.32
CA ILE A 309 10.36 0.96 21.88
C ILE A 309 10.70 1.98 20.80
N GLY A 310 11.13 1.50 19.63
CA GLY A 310 11.38 2.37 18.48
C GLY A 310 10.11 3.07 17.97
N ALA A 311 8.96 2.42 17.98
CA ALA A 311 7.69 3.03 17.59
C ALA A 311 7.23 4.12 18.58
N LEU A 312 7.45 3.92 19.90
CA LEU A 312 7.19 4.94 20.90
C LEU A 312 8.03 6.21 20.64
N LYS A 313 9.31 6.06 20.29
CA LYS A 313 10.17 7.20 19.94
C LYS A 313 9.74 7.88 18.66
N ARG A 314 9.39 7.11 17.63
CA ARG A 314 8.89 7.65 16.36
C ARG A 314 7.60 8.46 16.53
N LEU A 315 6.67 7.93 17.33
CA LEU A 315 5.42 8.65 17.65
C LEU A 315 5.72 9.95 18.41
N GLU A 316 6.61 9.91 19.41
CA GLU A 316 7.06 11.10 20.14
C GLU A 316 7.60 12.17 19.18
N LEU A 317 8.48 11.79 18.25
CA LEU A 317 9.04 12.72 17.27
C LEU A 317 7.96 13.31 16.35
N ILE A 318 6.99 12.51 15.91
CA ILE A 318 5.86 12.98 15.09
C ILE A 318 5.01 13.99 15.87
N GLU A 319 4.76 13.74 17.15
CA GLU A 319 3.98 14.61 18.04
C GLU A 319 4.69 15.93 18.36
N THR A 320 6.02 15.91 18.50
CA THR A 320 6.79 17.04 19.04
C THR A 320 7.57 17.83 18.00
N HIS A 321 7.71 17.30 16.77
CA HIS A 321 8.49 17.91 15.69
C HIS A 321 7.66 18.14 14.42
N PRO A 322 6.75 19.13 14.42
CA PRO A 322 5.92 19.45 13.25
C PRO A 322 6.74 19.84 12.01
N GLU A 323 7.98 20.32 12.20
CA GLU A 323 8.89 20.70 11.13
C GLU A 323 9.24 19.55 10.16
N TYR A 324 9.15 18.29 10.56
CA TYR A 324 9.36 17.16 9.63
C TYR A 324 8.24 17.13 8.59
N ARG A 325 6.98 17.29 9.02
CA ARG A 325 5.86 17.34 8.12
C ARG A 325 5.88 18.63 7.27
N GLU A 326 6.24 19.76 7.84
CA GLU A 326 6.36 21.04 7.12
C GLU A 326 7.40 20.93 6.01
N ARG A 327 8.56 20.33 6.28
CA ARG A 327 9.60 20.06 5.25
C ARG A 327 9.09 19.10 4.18
N LEU A 328 8.44 17.99 4.57
CA LEU A 328 7.83 17.08 3.62
C LEU A 328 6.91 17.82 2.64
N TRP A 329 6.01 18.66 3.16
CA TRP A 329 5.07 19.39 2.33
C TRP A 329 5.74 20.50 1.50
N THR A 330 6.83 21.10 1.98
CA THR A 330 7.63 22.06 1.20
C THR A 330 8.23 21.37 -0.03
N ILE A 331 8.87 20.23 0.14
CA ILE A 331 9.41 19.44 -0.98
C ILE A 331 8.29 18.93 -1.89
N THR A 332 7.19 18.43 -1.32
CA THR A 332 6.04 17.96 -2.09
C THR A 332 5.46 19.05 -2.99
N ARG A 333 5.19 20.23 -2.43
CA ARG A 333 4.65 21.35 -3.19
C ARG A 333 5.59 21.83 -4.29
N ALA A 334 6.88 21.96 -3.98
CA ALA A 334 7.89 22.34 -4.97
C ALA A 334 7.96 21.34 -6.13
N LEU A 335 7.98 20.04 -5.82
CA LEU A 335 8.03 18.97 -6.81
C LEU A 335 6.77 18.96 -7.69
N GLN A 336 5.59 18.95 -7.08
CA GLN A 336 4.32 18.91 -7.81
C GLN A 336 4.09 20.16 -8.64
N GLN A 337 4.40 21.36 -8.10
CA GLN A 337 4.30 22.58 -8.84
C GLN A 337 5.27 22.61 -10.01
N GLY A 338 6.54 22.20 -9.80
CA GLY A 338 7.53 22.12 -10.86
C GLY A 338 7.15 21.17 -11.99
N PHE A 339 6.54 20.01 -11.69
CA PHE A 339 6.00 19.12 -12.71
C PHE A 339 4.85 19.77 -13.49
N ARG A 340 3.92 20.47 -12.82
CA ARG A 340 2.82 21.18 -13.48
C ARG A 340 3.34 22.31 -14.38
N ASP A 341 4.30 23.10 -13.90
CA ASP A 341 4.91 24.21 -14.67
C ASP A 341 5.63 23.69 -15.94
N LYS A 342 6.19 22.49 -15.87
CA LYS A 342 6.80 21.80 -17.02
C LYS A 342 5.77 20.98 -17.83
N VAL A 343 4.48 21.12 -17.55
CA VAL A 343 3.37 20.47 -18.27
C VAL A 343 3.48 18.94 -18.23
N PHE A 344 3.84 18.38 -17.07
CA PHE A 344 3.67 16.95 -16.81
C PHE A 344 2.29 16.70 -16.21
N ASP A 345 1.69 15.59 -16.60
CA ASP A 345 0.50 15.07 -15.96
C ASP A 345 0.88 14.35 -14.66
N ILE A 346 0.40 14.88 -13.55
CA ILE A 346 0.55 14.25 -12.22
C ILE A 346 -0.80 13.85 -11.62
N GLY A 347 -1.84 13.80 -12.44
CA GLY A 347 -3.20 13.46 -12.01
C GLY A 347 -3.75 14.42 -10.95
N GLY A 348 -4.71 13.90 -10.19
CA GLY A 348 -5.39 14.63 -9.11
C GLY A 348 -4.74 14.46 -7.73
N THR A 349 -3.42 14.24 -7.64
CA THR A 349 -2.76 14.03 -6.35
C THR A 349 -2.93 15.21 -5.40
N LEU A 350 -3.30 14.89 -4.16
CA LEU A 350 -3.48 15.84 -3.05
C LEU A 350 -2.65 15.44 -1.82
N SER A 351 -1.79 14.43 -1.96
CA SER A 351 -0.92 13.90 -0.92
C SER A 351 0.55 14.01 -1.32
N PRO A 352 1.51 13.63 -0.46
CA PRO A 352 2.92 13.57 -0.85
C PRO A 352 3.22 12.61 -1.99
N VAL A 353 2.42 11.57 -2.20
CA VAL A 353 2.61 10.65 -3.34
C VAL A 353 2.42 11.42 -4.65
N THR A 354 3.46 11.44 -5.48
CA THR A 354 3.46 12.21 -6.74
C THR A 354 3.63 11.26 -7.92
N PRO A 355 2.54 10.85 -8.58
CA PRO A 355 2.61 10.09 -9.81
C PRO A 355 2.95 11.02 -10.98
N VAL A 356 3.79 10.59 -11.89
CA VAL A 356 4.03 11.28 -13.17
C VAL A 356 3.58 10.35 -14.29
N TYR A 357 2.51 10.71 -14.99
CA TYR A 357 1.92 9.94 -16.06
C TYR A 357 2.62 10.20 -17.39
N MET A 358 2.93 9.13 -18.10
CA MET A 358 3.47 9.18 -19.44
C MET A 358 2.77 8.13 -20.31
N LYS A 359 2.83 8.31 -21.65
CA LYS A 359 2.30 7.34 -22.61
C LYS A 359 3.40 6.42 -23.08
N GLY A 360 3.12 5.12 -23.15
CA GLY A 360 4.05 4.10 -23.61
C GLY A 360 3.72 2.72 -23.06
N GLY A 361 4.40 1.72 -23.57
CA GLY A 361 4.31 0.34 -23.11
C GLY A 361 5.46 -0.03 -22.17
N VAL A 362 5.65 -1.35 -22.00
CA VAL A 362 6.71 -1.89 -21.13
C VAL A 362 8.10 -1.52 -21.64
N ASN A 363 8.33 -1.54 -22.98
CA ASN A 363 9.62 -1.20 -23.54
C ASN A 363 9.99 0.26 -23.29
N GLU A 364 9.06 1.18 -23.56
CA GLU A 364 9.27 2.61 -23.28
C GLU A 364 9.51 2.86 -21.80
N ALA A 365 8.74 2.24 -20.91
CA ALA A 365 8.88 2.40 -19.46
C ALA A 365 10.24 1.89 -18.96
N THR A 366 10.68 0.72 -19.41
CA THR A 366 11.95 0.13 -18.98
C THR A 366 13.15 0.91 -19.51
N ASN A 367 13.13 1.34 -20.79
CA ASN A 367 14.21 2.17 -21.35
C ASN A 367 14.27 3.56 -20.71
N LEU A 368 13.14 4.16 -20.38
CA LEU A 368 13.06 5.43 -19.66
C LEU A 368 13.67 5.30 -18.26
N VAL A 369 13.28 4.29 -17.49
CA VAL A 369 13.81 4.05 -16.14
C VAL A 369 15.30 3.68 -16.22
N TYR A 370 15.73 2.93 -17.23
CA TYR A 370 17.15 2.64 -17.45
C TYR A 370 17.94 3.93 -17.68
N ASP A 371 17.45 4.84 -18.51
CA ASP A 371 18.09 6.14 -18.78
C ASP A 371 18.14 7.02 -17.50
N LEU A 372 17.05 7.06 -16.73
CA LEU A 372 17.03 7.76 -15.43
C LEU A 372 18.11 7.23 -14.47
N ARG A 373 18.25 5.90 -14.37
CA ARG A 373 19.22 5.30 -13.44
C ARG A 373 20.67 5.40 -13.91
N GLU A 374 20.92 5.10 -15.20
CA GLU A 374 22.30 5.03 -15.71
C GLU A 374 22.89 6.38 -16.10
N ARG A 375 22.07 7.29 -16.65
CA ARG A 375 22.51 8.60 -17.10
C ARG A 375 22.39 9.67 -16.03
N PHE A 376 21.28 9.63 -15.27
CA PHE A 376 20.97 10.69 -14.32
C PHE A 376 21.15 10.24 -12.85
N ASN A 377 21.52 8.99 -12.58
CA ASN A 377 21.62 8.45 -11.23
C ASN A 377 20.35 8.75 -10.40
N LEU A 378 19.16 8.68 -11.03
CA LEU A 378 17.88 8.94 -10.40
C LEU A 378 17.10 7.63 -10.28
N PHE A 379 16.69 7.29 -9.06
CA PHE A 379 15.98 6.06 -8.75
C PHE A 379 14.54 6.36 -8.32
N CYS A 380 13.57 5.93 -9.10
CA CYS A 380 12.15 5.97 -8.78
C CYS A 380 11.47 4.64 -9.12
N SER A 381 10.27 4.45 -8.59
CA SER A 381 9.43 3.30 -8.93
C SER A 381 8.70 3.54 -10.25
N VAL A 382 8.57 2.48 -11.05
CA VAL A 382 7.79 2.49 -12.28
C VAL A 382 6.64 1.51 -12.19
N VAL A 383 5.49 1.90 -12.67
CA VAL A 383 4.28 1.07 -12.74
C VAL A 383 3.80 1.03 -14.19
N THR A 384 3.49 -0.17 -14.66
CA THR A 384 3.00 -0.42 -16.01
C THR A 384 1.91 -1.48 -15.98
N TYR A 385 1.36 -1.82 -17.12
CA TYR A 385 0.50 -3.00 -17.26
C TYR A 385 1.17 -4.26 -16.65
N PRO A 386 0.46 -5.13 -15.92
CA PRO A 386 -1.01 -5.16 -15.74
C PRO A 386 -1.55 -4.37 -14.54
N VAL A 387 -0.73 -3.64 -13.81
CA VAL A 387 -1.14 -2.88 -12.61
C VAL A 387 -1.97 -1.65 -12.99
N ILE A 388 -1.68 -1.08 -14.15
CA ILE A 388 -2.40 0.05 -14.75
C ILE A 388 -2.77 -0.31 -16.21
N PRO A 389 -3.66 0.44 -16.90
CA PRO A 389 -4.05 0.19 -18.27
C PRO A 389 -2.86 0.13 -19.24
N LYS A 390 -3.02 -0.66 -20.34
CA LYS A 390 -2.02 -0.72 -21.42
C LYS A 390 -1.84 0.65 -22.06
N GLY A 391 -0.59 1.00 -22.36
CA GLY A 391 -0.23 2.27 -22.99
C GLY A 391 -0.03 3.41 -22.01
N GLU A 392 -0.07 3.12 -20.72
CA GLU A 392 0.23 4.08 -19.64
C GLU A 392 1.47 3.65 -18.86
N ILE A 393 2.22 4.65 -18.41
CA ILE A 393 3.38 4.52 -17.51
C ILE A 393 3.15 5.48 -16.36
N ILE A 394 3.32 5.02 -15.13
CA ILE A 394 3.40 5.90 -13.95
C ILE A 394 4.80 5.79 -13.37
N LEU A 395 5.49 6.92 -13.29
CA LEU A 395 6.69 7.05 -12.47
C LEU A 395 6.26 7.61 -11.12
N ARG A 396 6.37 6.80 -10.08
CA ARG A 396 5.92 7.16 -8.73
C ARG A 396 7.07 7.77 -7.96
N ILE A 397 6.94 9.06 -7.65
CA ILE A 397 7.91 9.86 -6.92
C ILE A 397 7.41 10.08 -5.50
N ILE A 398 8.24 9.72 -4.53
CA ILE A 398 7.90 9.84 -3.10
C ILE A 398 8.85 10.85 -2.45
N PRO A 399 8.41 12.11 -2.28
CA PRO A 399 9.15 13.09 -1.52
C PRO A 399 9.23 12.69 -0.04
N THR A 400 10.32 13.10 0.59
CA THR A 400 10.53 12.93 2.03
C THR A 400 11.01 14.24 2.65
N ALA A 401 10.89 14.38 3.96
CA ALA A 401 11.35 15.55 4.70
C ALA A 401 12.88 15.78 4.64
N VAL A 402 13.62 14.81 4.13
CA VAL A 402 15.09 14.84 4.03
C VAL A 402 15.62 15.05 2.60
N HIS A 403 14.72 15.19 1.61
CA HIS A 403 15.09 15.72 0.30
C HIS A 403 15.30 17.23 0.36
N THR A 404 15.96 17.80 -0.65
CA THR A 404 16.22 19.23 -0.78
C THR A 404 15.54 19.84 -2.00
N LEU A 405 15.49 21.16 -2.09
CA LEU A 405 14.94 21.84 -3.27
C LEU A 405 15.82 21.66 -4.50
N GLU A 406 17.13 21.49 -4.31
CA GLU A 406 18.09 21.15 -5.37
C GLU A 406 17.80 19.75 -5.93
N ASP A 407 17.40 18.79 -5.08
CA ASP A 407 16.96 17.48 -5.54
C ASP A 407 15.72 17.56 -6.42
N VAL A 408 14.79 18.46 -6.06
CA VAL A 408 13.58 18.71 -6.86
C VAL A 408 13.95 19.27 -8.23
N GLU A 409 14.75 20.33 -8.28
CA GLU A 409 15.16 20.97 -9.53
C GLU A 409 15.90 19.97 -10.44
N TYR A 410 16.86 19.23 -9.89
CA TYR A 410 17.58 18.17 -10.62
C TYR A 410 16.62 17.15 -11.20
N THR A 411 15.65 16.66 -10.40
CA THR A 411 14.68 15.68 -10.83
C THR A 411 13.81 16.19 -11.98
N LEU A 412 13.30 17.40 -11.88
CA LEU A 412 12.49 18.01 -12.93
C LEU A 412 13.23 18.11 -14.28
N ASN A 413 14.51 18.48 -14.24
CA ASN A 413 15.35 18.55 -15.44
C ASN A 413 15.62 17.16 -16.05
N CYS A 414 15.84 16.13 -15.22
CA CYS A 414 15.99 14.75 -15.68
C CYS A 414 14.72 14.23 -16.38
N PHE A 415 13.56 14.50 -15.79
CA PHE A 415 12.27 14.10 -16.37
C PHE A 415 11.99 14.78 -17.70
N GLU A 416 12.32 16.05 -17.82
CA GLU A 416 12.17 16.82 -19.06
C GLU A 416 13.02 16.20 -20.18
N ALA A 417 14.29 15.93 -19.92
CA ALA A 417 15.19 15.27 -20.87
C ALA A 417 14.69 13.86 -21.28
N CYS A 418 14.14 13.08 -20.35
CA CYS A 418 13.56 11.78 -20.67
C CYS A 418 12.26 11.91 -21.48
N ARG A 419 11.40 12.89 -21.18
CA ARG A 419 10.18 13.13 -21.96
C ARG A 419 10.49 13.48 -23.41
N GLU A 420 11.49 14.32 -23.67
CA GLU A 420 11.89 14.64 -25.03
C GLU A 420 12.29 13.40 -25.81
N LYS A 421 13.08 12.48 -25.21
CA LYS A 421 13.45 11.22 -25.84
C LYS A 421 12.26 10.30 -26.08
N LEU A 422 11.33 10.22 -25.09
CA LEU A 422 10.11 9.43 -25.23
C LEU A 422 9.27 9.92 -26.41
N LEU A 423 9.09 11.23 -26.55
CA LEU A 423 8.32 11.85 -27.64
C LEU A 423 9.00 11.65 -29.01
N LYS A 424 10.34 11.57 -29.07
CA LYS A 424 11.10 11.25 -30.29
C LYS A 424 11.10 9.74 -30.62
N GLY A 425 10.47 8.89 -29.79
CA GLY A 425 10.42 7.43 -29.98
C GLY A 425 11.73 6.71 -29.67
N GLU A 426 12.68 7.36 -29.01
CA GLU A 426 14.01 6.77 -28.73
C GLU A 426 13.95 5.58 -27.75
N TYR A 427 12.83 5.42 -27.02
CA TYR A 427 12.60 4.34 -26.05
C TYR A 427 11.76 3.16 -26.62
N GLN A 428 11.38 3.20 -27.90
CA GLN A 428 10.59 2.12 -28.56
C GLN A 428 11.42 0.88 -28.94
N LYS A 429 12.66 0.79 -28.51
CA LYS A 429 13.54 -0.36 -28.71
C LYS A 429 13.23 -1.48 -27.72
N GLU A 430 13.81 -2.66 -27.96
CA GLU A 430 13.70 -3.78 -27.02
C GLU A 430 14.12 -3.40 -25.59
N MET A 431 13.47 -4.04 -24.62
CA MET A 431 13.78 -3.87 -23.22
C MET A 431 15.25 -4.20 -22.94
N PRO A 432 16.00 -3.36 -22.19
CA PRO A 432 17.39 -3.65 -21.88
C PRO A 432 17.51 -4.91 -21.00
N ARG A 433 18.43 -5.79 -21.36
CA ARG A 433 18.75 -6.99 -20.58
C ARG A 433 19.72 -6.63 -19.47
N VAL A 434 19.22 -6.46 -18.26
CA VAL A 434 19.97 -5.94 -17.11
C VAL A 434 19.91 -6.83 -15.87
N ALA A 435 19.40 -8.06 -16.01
CA ALA A 435 19.34 -9.04 -14.92
C ALA A 435 20.72 -9.28 -14.30
N ASP A 436 20.75 -9.59 -13.00
CA ASP A 436 21.95 -9.97 -12.30
C ASP A 436 22.55 -11.27 -12.90
N LYS A 437 23.84 -11.31 -13.16
CA LYS A 437 24.55 -12.48 -13.69
C LYS A 437 24.35 -13.76 -12.87
N TYR A 438 24.10 -13.63 -11.58
CA TYR A 438 23.80 -14.75 -10.67
C TYR A 438 22.59 -15.58 -11.14
N PHE A 439 21.58 -14.94 -11.75
CA PHE A 439 20.41 -15.64 -12.31
C PHE A 439 20.68 -16.25 -13.69
N GLU A 440 21.60 -15.69 -14.45
CA GLU A 440 22.03 -16.28 -15.74
C GLU A 440 22.79 -17.60 -15.55
N GLU A 441 23.55 -17.76 -14.47
CA GLU A 441 24.32 -18.96 -14.14
C GLU A 441 23.45 -20.09 -13.57
N GLN A 442 22.33 -19.79 -12.92
CA GLN A 442 21.39 -20.80 -12.40
C GLN A 442 20.33 -21.23 -13.45
N ALA A 443 20.16 -20.50 -14.51
CA ALA A 443 19.25 -20.84 -15.62
C ALA A 443 19.86 -21.78 -16.67
N LYS A 444 21.17 -22.09 -16.57
CA LYS A 444 21.89 -23.10 -17.36
C LYS A 444 21.98 -24.42 -16.59
#